data_e79122914cf951ef7da5c5f32b2762ad
#
_entry.id   e79122914cf951ef7da5c5f32b2762ad
#
_cell.length_a   1.000
_cell.length_b   1.000
_cell.length_c   1.000
_cell.angle_alpha   90.00
_cell.angle_beta   90.00
_cell.angle_gamma   90.00
#
_symmetry.space_group_name_H-M   'P 1'
#
loop_
_entity.id
_entity.type
_entity.pdbx_description
1 polymer ?
#
loop_
_entity_poly.entity_id
_entity_poly.type
_entity_poly.pdbx_seq_one_letter_code
_entity_poly.pdbx_strand_id
1 'polypeptide(L)'
;MLQKITEIKTGFNSYLEKIGILINEKLKIQNKLTNESIALGIVSSKLKDELSNRKQEIFSQDSAPLWEAFIERKDSVSISKQMGDIWTIYKRSANDFIEINKKNLTVDLLVLLLLLLLVFGLKNFGKKLGDSDNSLDKALQLLERPYSITILIFLLLFVLLYPEIPEILISFIKLLVVIPLLRVLLHVAHKSFTLPLIGISILFILSDIQGITVTESQLERIVLFLLTFLAFAGFLWLIIKKPIQTAIKGKRGEGIIRSGINIATILFAASLVANILGYVSLAQILVVKTLSSIFVAIILITALLILTSLLNIYLLTNFAKKLKIVQRFPSKVRDTTNKIIRYAFLIYWLLILINSFEALFPIKEYFTELFNRQWAIGTFSISIGEVVLFFITIWVSVLLARLIRFILEGEILSRMTLARGVPGAISTLVKYFIVGFGVVVAFSAAGLDLDKFTLMAGA
;
A
#
# COMPACT_ATOMS: atom_id res chain seq x y z
N MET A 1 -60.40 13.61 43.82
CA MET A 1 -59.31 12.68 43.94
C MET A 1 -59.40 11.58 42.90
N LEU A 2 -60.57 10.95 42.68
CA LEU A 2 -60.81 9.89 41.70
C LEU A 2 -60.54 10.34 40.25
N GLN A 3 -60.90 11.53 39.81
CA GLN A 3 -60.68 12.05 38.48
C GLN A 3 -59.20 12.22 38.14
N LYS A 4 -58.37 12.70 39.03
CA LYS A 4 -56.92 12.80 38.84
C LYS A 4 -56.24 11.43 38.71
N ILE A 5 -56.74 10.42 39.46
CA ILE A 5 -56.20 9.05 39.37
C ILE A 5 -56.57 8.44 38.01
N THR A 6 -57.74 8.71 37.47
CA THR A 6 -58.17 8.24 36.14
C THR A 6 -57.38 8.91 35.02
N GLU A 7 -57.10 10.22 35.09
CA GLU A 7 -56.21 10.92 34.13
C GLU A 7 -54.78 10.39 34.13
N ILE A 8 -54.21 10.12 35.29
CA ILE A 8 -52.85 9.53 35.41
C ILE A 8 -52.85 8.13 34.83
N LYS A 9 -53.88 7.32 35.08
CA LYS A 9 -53.99 5.97 34.54
C LYS A 9 -54.13 5.95 33.02
N THR A 10 -54.91 6.83 32.44
CA THR A 10 -55.05 6.95 30.99
C THR A 10 -53.78 7.47 30.33
N GLY A 11 -53.09 8.44 30.93
CA GLY A 11 -51.78 8.91 30.47
C GLY A 11 -50.75 7.79 30.50
N PHE A 12 -50.65 7.01 31.60
CA PHE A 12 -49.74 5.90 31.71
C PHE A 12 -49.97 4.79 30.66
N ASN A 13 -51.25 4.43 30.44
CA ASN A 13 -51.57 3.45 29.40
C ASN A 13 -51.19 3.93 27.98
N SER A 14 -51.38 5.20 27.67
CA SER A 14 -50.98 5.81 26.41
C SER A 14 -49.44 5.77 26.19
N TYR A 15 -48.65 5.96 27.27
CA TYR A 15 -47.22 5.80 27.21
C TYR A 15 -46.80 4.35 27.02
N LEU A 16 -47.42 3.39 27.68
CA LEU A 16 -47.19 1.96 27.51
C LEU A 16 -47.44 1.50 26.06
N GLU A 17 -48.54 2.00 25.46
CA GLU A 17 -48.88 1.71 24.07
C GLU A 17 -47.83 2.28 23.11
N LYS A 18 -47.37 3.52 23.29
CA LYS A 18 -46.30 4.13 22.52
C LYS A 18 -44.98 3.36 22.66
N ILE A 19 -44.62 2.93 23.85
CA ILE A 19 -43.43 2.11 24.09
C ILE A 19 -43.55 0.76 23.36
N GLY A 20 -44.76 0.13 23.39
CA GLY A 20 -45.02 -1.12 22.68
C GLY A 20 -44.84 -0.98 21.15
N ILE A 21 -45.32 0.12 20.58
CA ILE A 21 -45.14 0.42 19.14
C ILE A 21 -43.63 0.60 18.80
N LEU A 22 -42.91 1.38 19.59
CA LEU A 22 -41.47 1.60 19.39
C LEU A 22 -40.66 0.31 19.52
N ILE A 23 -41.00 -0.55 20.47
CA ILE A 23 -40.34 -1.86 20.62
C ILE A 23 -40.59 -2.73 19.38
N ASN A 24 -41.83 -2.78 18.87
CA ASN A 24 -42.19 -3.55 17.69
C ASN A 24 -41.47 -3.02 16.42
N GLU A 25 -41.40 -1.71 16.26
CA GLU A 25 -40.60 -1.11 15.14
C GLU A 25 -39.14 -1.46 15.24
N LYS A 26 -38.56 -1.36 16.44
CA LYS A 26 -37.15 -1.74 16.67
C LYS A 26 -36.87 -3.22 16.35
N LEU A 27 -37.78 -4.10 16.80
CA LEU A 27 -37.71 -5.54 16.51
C LEU A 27 -37.83 -5.82 15.00
N LYS A 28 -38.71 -5.11 14.30
CA LYS A 28 -38.87 -5.24 12.84
C LYS A 28 -37.61 -4.81 12.09
N ILE A 29 -36.97 -3.70 12.50
CA ILE A 29 -35.70 -3.22 11.94
C ILE A 29 -34.60 -4.23 12.25
N GLN A 30 -34.51 -4.72 13.48
CA GLN A 30 -33.53 -5.70 13.90
C GLN A 30 -33.64 -7.01 13.11
N ASN A 31 -34.86 -7.53 12.91
CA ASN A 31 -35.11 -8.71 12.10
C ASN A 31 -34.73 -8.51 10.63
N LYS A 32 -35.05 -7.33 10.06
CA LYS A 32 -34.63 -6.98 8.70
C LYS A 32 -33.10 -6.96 8.57
N LEU A 33 -32.43 -6.30 9.52
CA LEU A 33 -30.97 -6.23 9.54
C LEU A 33 -30.31 -7.62 9.68
N THR A 34 -30.89 -8.47 10.52
CA THR A 34 -30.43 -9.85 10.69
C THR A 34 -30.59 -10.66 9.42
N ASN A 35 -31.75 -10.56 8.74
CA ASN A 35 -31.99 -11.26 7.49
C ASN A 35 -31.06 -10.78 6.36
N GLU A 36 -30.82 -9.47 6.25
CA GLU A 36 -29.85 -8.92 5.29
C GLU A 36 -28.43 -9.35 5.61
N SER A 37 -28.05 -9.41 6.90
CA SER A 37 -26.74 -9.91 7.33
C SER A 37 -26.55 -11.41 6.99
N ILE A 38 -27.57 -12.23 7.18
CA ILE A 38 -27.55 -13.64 6.80
C ILE A 38 -27.44 -13.79 5.28
N ALA A 39 -28.21 -13.01 4.51
CA ALA A 39 -28.16 -13.03 3.05
C ALA A 39 -26.75 -12.62 2.52
N LEU A 40 -26.17 -11.57 3.10
CA LEU A 40 -24.78 -11.17 2.80
C LEU A 40 -23.78 -12.26 3.19
N GLY A 41 -23.96 -12.93 4.31
CA GLY A 41 -23.14 -14.07 4.73
C GLY A 41 -23.16 -15.21 3.72
N ILE A 42 -24.34 -15.58 3.23
CA ILE A 42 -24.52 -16.62 2.20
C ILE A 42 -23.85 -16.23 0.89
N VAL A 43 -24.04 -14.98 0.44
CA VAL A 43 -23.39 -14.47 -0.79
C VAL A 43 -21.87 -14.45 -0.62
N SER A 44 -21.37 -13.98 0.52
CA SER A 44 -19.95 -13.98 0.85
C SER A 44 -19.33 -15.37 0.86
N SER A 45 -20.05 -16.37 1.44
CA SER A 45 -19.61 -17.77 1.42
C SER A 45 -19.54 -18.31 0.00
N LYS A 46 -20.60 -18.14 -0.80
CA LYS A 46 -20.60 -18.58 -2.20
C LYS A 46 -19.49 -17.95 -3.02
N LEU A 47 -19.24 -16.64 -2.83
CA LEU A 47 -18.13 -15.96 -3.50
C LEU A 47 -16.75 -16.50 -3.07
N LYS A 48 -16.58 -16.84 -1.80
CA LYS A 48 -15.34 -17.47 -1.30
C LYS A 48 -15.13 -18.85 -1.91
N ASP A 49 -16.18 -19.65 -1.99
CA ASP A 49 -16.11 -21.00 -2.58
C ASP A 49 -15.79 -20.91 -4.08
N GLU A 50 -16.40 -19.98 -4.79
CA GLU A 50 -16.12 -19.76 -6.21
C GLU A 50 -14.71 -19.22 -6.45
N LEU A 51 -14.22 -18.30 -5.59
CA LEU A 51 -12.84 -17.84 -5.63
C LEU A 51 -11.84 -18.95 -5.32
N SER A 52 -12.16 -19.84 -4.39
CA SER A 52 -11.31 -21.01 -4.07
C SER A 52 -11.23 -21.97 -5.26
N ASN A 53 -12.36 -22.24 -5.91
CA ASN A 53 -12.40 -23.09 -7.11
C ASN A 53 -11.60 -22.47 -8.26
N ARG A 54 -11.77 -21.18 -8.52
CA ARG A 54 -10.99 -20.46 -9.54
C ARG A 54 -9.50 -20.42 -9.23
N LYS A 55 -9.10 -20.37 -7.95
CA LYS A 55 -7.67 -20.47 -7.57
C LYS A 55 -7.07 -21.83 -7.93
N GLN A 56 -7.84 -22.91 -7.80
CA GLN A 56 -7.39 -24.25 -8.23
C GLN A 56 -7.32 -24.36 -9.75
N GLU A 57 -8.23 -23.72 -10.47
CA GLU A 57 -8.24 -23.67 -11.94
C GLU A 57 -7.03 -22.93 -12.54
N ILE A 58 -6.39 -22.01 -11.82
CA ILE A 58 -5.20 -21.29 -12.29
C ILE A 58 -4.06 -22.24 -12.70
N PHE A 59 -3.95 -23.38 -12.01
CA PHE A 59 -2.93 -24.40 -12.28
C PHE A 59 -3.43 -25.52 -13.22
N SER A 60 -4.68 -25.44 -13.69
CA SER A 60 -5.22 -26.35 -14.70
C SER A 60 -4.95 -25.82 -16.09
N GLN A 61 -4.88 -26.70 -17.06
CA GLN A 61 -4.80 -26.33 -18.47
C GLN A 61 -6.16 -25.78 -18.90
N ASP A 62 -6.22 -24.46 -19.15
CA ASP A 62 -7.44 -23.73 -19.49
C ASP A 62 -7.63 -23.54 -21.00
N SER A 63 -6.62 -23.87 -21.78
CA SER A 63 -6.64 -23.77 -23.25
C SER A 63 -5.84 -24.88 -23.90
N ALA A 64 -6.11 -25.18 -25.18
CA ALA A 64 -5.27 -26.07 -25.95
C ALA A 64 -3.84 -25.51 -26.07
N PRO A 65 -2.80 -26.34 -26.21
CA PRO A 65 -1.44 -25.87 -26.48
C PRO A 65 -1.37 -24.89 -27.64
N LEU A 66 -0.39 -23.97 -27.64
CA LEU A 66 -0.33 -22.87 -28.60
C LEU A 66 -0.30 -23.38 -30.08
N TRP A 67 0.35 -24.51 -30.32
CA TRP A 67 0.42 -25.12 -31.67
C TRP A 67 -0.91 -25.71 -32.18
N GLU A 68 -1.83 -26.06 -31.30
CA GLU A 68 -3.19 -26.53 -31.66
C GLU A 68 -4.16 -25.35 -31.77
N ALA A 69 -4.00 -24.32 -30.97
CA ALA A 69 -4.86 -23.15 -30.96
C ALA A 69 -4.89 -22.37 -32.29
N PHE A 70 -3.84 -22.47 -33.11
CA PHE A 70 -3.80 -21.88 -34.46
C PHE A 70 -4.69 -22.61 -35.49
N ILE A 71 -5.12 -23.82 -35.20
CA ILE A 71 -5.91 -24.65 -36.11
C ILE A 71 -7.41 -24.43 -35.89
N GLU A 72 -7.82 -24.13 -34.66
CA GLU A 72 -9.22 -23.87 -34.28
C GLU A 72 -9.58 -22.39 -34.51
N ARG A 73 -10.33 -22.07 -35.56
CA ARG A 73 -10.94 -20.75 -35.76
C ARG A 73 -12.12 -20.59 -34.81
N LYS A 74 -11.91 -19.97 -33.66
CA LYS A 74 -13.00 -19.41 -32.86
C LYS A 74 -13.38 -18.04 -33.39
N ASP A 75 -14.70 -17.78 -33.52
CA ASP A 75 -15.24 -16.51 -34.01
C ASP A 75 -14.66 -15.31 -33.28
N SER A 76 -14.10 -14.38 -34.06
CA SER A 76 -13.57 -13.14 -33.54
C SER A 76 -14.71 -12.20 -33.16
N VAL A 77 -14.93 -11.99 -31.87
CA VAL A 77 -15.80 -10.89 -31.42
C VAL A 77 -15.17 -9.56 -31.86
N SER A 78 -15.99 -8.67 -32.44
CA SER A 78 -15.51 -7.39 -32.99
C SER A 78 -14.84 -6.56 -31.88
N ILE A 79 -13.55 -6.29 -32.00
CA ILE A 79 -12.74 -5.46 -31.10
C ILE A 79 -13.38 -4.09 -30.87
N SER A 80 -14.00 -3.52 -31.90
CA SER A 80 -14.70 -2.23 -31.86
C SER A 80 -15.88 -2.23 -30.88
N LYS A 81 -16.66 -3.32 -30.86
CA LYS A 81 -17.80 -3.45 -29.93
C LYS A 81 -17.32 -3.56 -28.48
N GLN A 82 -16.29 -4.37 -28.24
CA GLN A 82 -15.69 -4.53 -26.92
C GLN A 82 -15.11 -3.22 -26.37
N MET A 83 -14.39 -2.45 -27.20
CA MET A 83 -13.90 -1.14 -26.81
C MET A 83 -15.03 -0.16 -26.46
N GLY A 84 -16.17 -0.24 -27.17
CA GLY A 84 -17.37 0.53 -26.85
C GLY A 84 -17.95 0.17 -25.49
N ASP A 85 -18.06 -1.12 -25.20
CA ASP A 85 -18.59 -1.63 -23.93
C ASP A 85 -17.64 -1.26 -22.76
N ILE A 86 -16.35 -1.42 -22.93
CA ILE A 86 -15.33 -1.02 -21.96
C ILE A 86 -15.43 0.49 -21.69
N TRP A 87 -15.53 1.32 -22.73
CA TRP A 87 -15.66 2.77 -22.57
C TRP A 87 -16.92 3.17 -21.79
N THR A 88 -18.04 2.50 -22.03
CA THR A 88 -19.29 2.76 -21.28
C THR A 88 -19.16 2.38 -19.81
N ILE A 89 -18.49 1.27 -19.50
CA ILE A 89 -18.20 0.85 -18.12
C ILE A 89 -17.27 1.87 -17.43
N TYR A 90 -16.21 2.32 -18.11
CA TYR A 90 -15.31 3.35 -17.58
C TYR A 90 -16.05 4.65 -17.26
N LYS A 91 -16.86 5.13 -18.20
CA LYS A 91 -17.64 6.36 -18.06
C LYS A 91 -18.61 6.26 -16.88
N ARG A 92 -19.31 5.12 -16.75
CA ARG A 92 -20.25 4.89 -15.65
C ARG A 92 -19.51 4.84 -14.31
N SER A 93 -18.48 4.04 -14.19
CA SER A 93 -17.68 3.94 -12.96
C SER A 93 -17.05 5.27 -12.54
N ALA A 94 -16.59 6.07 -13.52
CA ALA A 94 -16.06 7.40 -13.26
C ALA A 94 -17.14 8.37 -12.75
N ASN A 95 -18.32 8.36 -13.38
CA ASN A 95 -19.43 9.21 -12.94
C ASN A 95 -19.91 8.84 -11.53
N ASP A 96 -20.11 7.55 -11.27
CA ASP A 96 -20.54 7.06 -9.96
C ASP A 96 -19.52 7.44 -8.88
N PHE A 97 -18.23 7.27 -9.15
CA PHE A 97 -17.16 7.66 -8.23
C PHE A 97 -17.14 9.17 -7.97
N ILE A 98 -17.29 10.00 -9.03
CA ILE A 98 -17.33 11.46 -8.92
C ILE A 98 -18.54 11.91 -8.11
N GLU A 99 -19.70 11.30 -8.34
CA GLU A 99 -20.96 11.68 -7.67
C GLU A 99 -20.88 11.37 -6.17
N ILE A 100 -20.39 10.20 -5.80
CA ILE A 100 -20.19 9.78 -4.40
C ILE A 100 -19.17 10.68 -3.70
N ASN A 101 -18.08 11.05 -4.37
CA ASN A 101 -16.96 11.75 -3.75
C ASN A 101 -16.88 13.25 -4.07
N LYS A 102 -17.92 13.84 -4.63
CA LYS A 102 -17.93 15.24 -5.12
C LYS A 102 -17.39 16.26 -4.11
N LYS A 103 -17.75 16.16 -2.83
CA LYS A 103 -17.27 17.07 -1.77
C LYS A 103 -15.76 16.89 -1.53
N ASN A 104 -15.29 15.66 -1.49
CA ASN A 104 -13.89 15.34 -1.23
C ASN A 104 -13.00 15.75 -2.41
N LEU A 105 -13.46 15.54 -3.65
CA LEU A 105 -12.74 15.94 -4.86
C LEU A 105 -12.51 17.45 -4.94
N THR A 106 -13.41 18.26 -4.37
CA THR A 106 -13.21 19.72 -4.28
C THR A 106 -12.07 20.04 -3.32
N VAL A 107 -11.95 19.31 -2.21
CA VAL A 107 -10.84 19.43 -1.25
C VAL A 107 -9.54 18.96 -1.90
N ASP A 108 -9.57 17.90 -2.69
CA ASP A 108 -8.37 17.37 -3.38
C ASP A 108 -7.79 18.38 -4.38
N LEU A 109 -8.64 19.19 -5.03
CA LEU A 109 -8.16 20.27 -5.89
C LEU A 109 -7.39 21.32 -5.08
N LEU A 110 -7.86 21.64 -3.87
CA LEU A 110 -7.13 22.53 -2.95
C LEU A 110 -5.83 21.88 -2.48
N VAL A 111 -5.83 20.59 -2.20
CA VAL A 111 -4.61 19.83 -1.84
C VAL A 111 -3.60 19.88 -2.98
N LEU A 112 -4.04 19.68 -4.24
CA LEU A 112 -3.17 19.78 -5.41
C LEU A 112 -2.52 21.18 -5.52
N LEU A 113 -3.31 22.25 -5.35
CA LEU A 113 -2.81 23.62 -5.36
C LEU A 113 -1.79 23.86 -4.25
N LEU A 114 -2.08 23.38 -3.05
CA LEU A 114 -1.24 23.52 -1.87
C LEU A 114 0.09 22.75 -2.04
N LEU A 115 0.05 21.54 -2.58
CA LEU A 115 1.24 20.77 -2.95
C LEU A 115 2.08 21.51 -3.99
N LEU A 116 1.43 22.09 -4.99
CA LEU A 116 2.12 22.86 -6.02
C LEU A 116 2.85 24.06 -5.42
N LEU A 117 2.17 24.84 -4.57
CA LEU A 117 2.77 25.98 -3.86
C LEU A 117 3.93 25.52 -2.95
N LEU A 118 3.79 24.40 -2.25
CA LEU A 118 4.83 23.84 -1.39
C LEU A 118 6.07 23.44 -2.19
N VAL A 119 5.90 22.71 -3.29
CA VAL A 119 7.02 22.26 -4.14
C VAL A 119 7.74 23.46 -4.77
N PHE A 120 7.00 24.47 -5.26
CA PHE A 120 7.60 25.69 -5.80
C PHE A 120 8.28 26.52 -4.70
N GLY A 121 7.68 26.64 -3.53
CA GLY A 121 8.27 27.30 -2.36
C GLY A 121 9.60 26.68 -1.97
N LEU A 122 9.66 25.35 -1.85
CA LEU A 122 10.88 24.62 -1.54
C LEU A 122 11.93 24.72 -2.64
N LYS A 123 11.53 24.68 -3.92
CA LYS A 123 12.44 24.91 -5.05
C LYS A 123 13.08 26.30 -4.99
N ASN A 124 12.28 27.34 -4.82
CA ASN A 124 12.77 28.72 -4.78
C ASN A 124 13.64 28.97 -3.55
N PHE A 125 13.29 28.38 -2.41
CA PHE A 125 14.09 28.44 -1.20
C PHE A 125 15.43 27.71 -1.39
N GLY A 126 15.41 26.50 -1.93
CA GLY A 126 16.62 25.71 -2.19
C GLY A 126 17.61 26.44 -3.12
N LYS A 127 17.11 27.10 -4.18
CA LYS A 127 17.94 27.91 -5.08
C LYS A 127 18.64 29.08 -4.38
N LYS A 128 18.03 29.67 -3.34
CA LYS A 128 18.62 30.78 -2.57
C LYS A 128 19.74 30.33 -1.62
N LEU A 129 19.82 29.03 -1.30
CA LEU A 129 20.83 28.50 -0.38
C LEU A 129 22.23 28.34 -1.01
N GLY A 130 22.32 28.30 -2.36
CA GLY A 130 23.60 28.15 -3.09
C GLY A 130 24.20 26.75 -2.95
N ASP A 131 25.31 26.50 -3.67
CA ASP A 131 26.01 25.22 -3.81
C ASP A 131 26.80 24.81 -2.57
N SER A 132 26.16 24.61 -1.44
CA SER A 132 26.91 24.34 -0.20
C SER A 132 27.00 22.83 0.19
N ASP A 133 26.30 21.94 -0.49
CA ASP A 133 26.31 20.52 -0.14
C ASP A 133 25.84 19.61 -1.31
N ASN A 134 26.62 18.57 -1.65
CA ASN A 134 26.33 17.60 -2.72
C ASN A 134 24.94 16.92 -2.58
N SER A 135 24.39 16.89 -1.38
CA SER A 135 23.03 16.34 -1.14
C SER A 135 21.94 17.33 -1.56
N LEU A 136 22.23 18.64 -1.50
CA LEU A 136 21.33 19.71 -1.92
C LEU A 136 21.25 19.78 -3.45
N ASP A 137 22.36 19.60 -4.16
CA ASP A 137 22.40 19.63 -5.63
C ASP A 137 21.47 18.57 -6.24
N LYS A 138 21.52 17.32 -5.73
CA LYS A 138 20.62 16.26 -6.19
C LYS A 138 19.14 16.58 -5.92
N ALA A 139 18.86 17.17 -4.76
CA ALA A 139 17.50 17.55 -4.41
C ALA A 139 17.01 18.71 -5.30
N LEU A 140 17.85 19.67 -5.61
CA LEU A 140 17.54 20.79 -6.51
C LEU A 140 17.35 20.32 -7.95
N GLN A 141 18.23 19.45 -8.47
CA GLN A 141 18.08 18.83 -9.78
C GLN A 141 16.72 18.13 -9.91
N LEU A 142 16.29 17.41 -8.88
CA LEU A 142 14.99 16.75 -8.88
C LEU A 142 13.85 17.78 -8.94
N LEU A 143 13.95 18.91 -8.18
CA LEU A 143 12.96 19.97 -8.16
C LEU A 143 12.94 20.86 -9.42
N GLU A 144 13.80 20.63 -10.40
CA GLU A 144 13.69 21.30 -11.71
C GLU A 144 12.39 20.98 -12.44
N ARG A 145 11.75 19.82 -12.11
CA ARG A 145 10.49 19.38 -12.70
C ARG A 145 9.30 19.45 -11.70
N PRO A 146 8.97 20.67 -11.18
CA PRO A 146 8.02 20.82 -10.07
C PRO A 146 6.62 20.31 -10.41
N TYR A 147 6.11 20.57 -11.62
CA TYR A 147 4.78 20.10 -12.04
C TYR A 147 4.68 18.57 -12.03
N SER A 148 5.69 17.89 -12.57
CA SER A 148 5.69 16.41 -12.62
C SER A 148 5.77 15.82 -11.21
N ILE A 149 6.54 16.42 -10.31
CA ILE A 149 6.63 16.01 -8.90
C ILE A 149 5.29 16.20 -8.20
N THR A 150 4.65 17.37 -8.38
CA THR A 150 3.36 17.67 -7.75
C THR A 150 2.28 16.70 -8.21
N ILE A 151 2.18 16.46 -9.53
CA ILE A 151 1.21 15.52 -10.08
C ILE A 151 1.48 14.10 -9.56
N LEU A 152 2.73 13.67 -9.50
CA LEU A 152 3.09 12.34 -9.02
C LEU A 152 2.74 12.15 -7.54
N ILE A 153 3.09 13.11 -6.68
CA ILE A 153 2.72 13.07 -5.25
C ILE A 153 1.20 13.08 -5.11
N PHE A 154 0.51 13.92 -5.87
CA PHE A 154 -0.96 14.03 -5.82
C PHE A 154 -1.62 12.71 -6.21
N LEU A 155 -1.22 12.09 -7.34
CA LEU A 155 -1.78 10.81 -7.78
C LEU A 155 -1.52 9.67 -6.78
N LEU A 156 -0.35 9.65 -6.14
CA LEU A 156 -0.05 8.68 -5.09
C LEU A 156 -0.91 8.90 -3.84
N LEU A 157 -1.07 10.15 -3.41
CA LEU A 157 -1.95 10.49 -2.29
C LEU A 157 -3.40 10.19 -2.61
N PHE A 158 -3.84 10.45 -3.83
CA PHE A 158 -5.20 10.18 -4.28
C PHE A 158 -5.55 8.69 -4.15
N VAL A 159 -4.68 7.78 -4.61
CA VAL A 159 -4.89 6.33 -4.45
C VAL A 159 -4.90 5.91 -2.98
N LEU A 160 -4.10 6.57 -2.13
CA LEU A 160 -4.07 6.28 -0.68
C LEU A 160 -5.32 6.78 0.06
N LEU A 161 -5.86 7.94 -0.35
CA LEU A 161 -7.04 8.56 0.29
C LEU A 161 -8.35 7.88 -0.10
N TYR A 162 -8.39 7.22 -1.25
CA TYR A 162 -9.59 6.56 -1.76
C TYR A 162 -9.35 5.04 -1.92
N PRO A 163 -9.40 4.24 -0.86
CA PRO A 163 -9.17 2.79 -0.95
C PRO A 163 -10.27 2.06 -1.73
N GLU A 164 -11.43 2.68 -1.92
CA GLU A 164 -12.58 2.14 -2.63
C GLU A 164 -12.67 2.58 -4.11
N ILE A 165 -11.55 3.07 -4.68
CA ILE A 165 -11.52 3.41 -6.10
C ILE A 165 -11.77 2.14 -6.93
N PRO A 166 -12.71 2.15 -7.91
CA PRO A 166 -12.89 1.04 -8.85
C PRO A 166 -11.58 0.66 -9.55
N GLU A 167 -11.30 -0.63 -9.68
CA GLU A 167 -10.03 -1.11 -10.30
C GLU A 167 -9.79 -0.53 -11.70
N ILE A 168 -10.86 -0.34 -12.45
CA ILE A 168 -10.84 0.32 -13.76
C ILE A 168 -10.24 1.73 -13.69
N LEU A 169 -10.63 2.54 -12.69
CA LEU A 169 -10.06 3.87 -12.51
C LEU A 169 -8.62 3.82 -11.98
N ILE A 170 -8.29 2.84 -11.17
CA ILE A 170 -6.91 2.61 -10.72
C ILE A 170 -5.99 2.34 -11.92
N SER A 171 -6.43 1.53 -12.90
CA SER A 171 -5.66 1.28 -14.13
C SER A 171 -5.45 2.57 -14.94
N PHE A 172 -6.47 3.41 -15.07
CA PHE A 172 -6.32 4.72 -15.71
C PHE A 172 -5.33 5.63 -14.96
N ILE A 173 -5.41 5.69 -13.63
CA ILE A 173 -4.47 6.46 -12.80
C ILE A 173 -3.05 5.94 -12.96
N LYS A 174 -2.85 4.62 -13.00
CA LYS A 174 -1.52 4.02 -13.26
C LYS A 174 -0.93 4.47 -14.59
N LEU A 175 -1.75 4.52 -15.65
CA LEU A 175 -1.31 5.02 -16.97
C LEU A 175 -0.93 6.51 -16.89
N LEU A 176 -1.72 7.33 -16.20
CA LEU A 176 -1.41 8.75 -16.00
C LEU A 176 -0.11 8.97 -15.22
N VAL A 177 0.21 8.10 -14.26
CA VAL A 177 1.44 8.17 -13.44
C VAL A 177 2.70 7.97 -14.30
N VAL A 178 2.64 7.20 -15.40
CA VAL A 178 3.81 6.91 -16.26
C VAL A 178 4.48 8.18 -16.76
N ILE A 179 3.70 9.17 -17.21
CA ILE A 179 4.22 10.39 -17.82
C ILE A 179 5.06 11.22 -16.85
N PRO A 180 4.52 11.66 -15.68
CA PRO A 180 5.31 12.42 -14.71
C PRO A 180 6.45 11.59 -14.12
N LEU A 181 6.27 10.27 -13.93
CA LEU A 181 7.29 9.36 -13.45
C LEU A 181 8.51 9.35 -14.37
N LEU A 182 8.31 9.08 -15.67
CA LEU A 182 9.40 9.08 -16.65
C LEU A 182 10.06 10.45 -16.75
N ARG A 183 9.28 11.53 -16.75
CA ARG A 183 9.81 12.89 -16.84
C ARG A 183 10.73 13.26 -15.67
N VAL A 184 10.43 12.75 -14.47
CA VAL A 184 11.26 12.95 -13.27
C VAL A 184 12.49 12.04 -13.30
N LEU A 185 12.27 10.73 -13.55
CA LEU A 185 13.37 9.75 -13.49
C LEU A 185 14.40 9.96 -14.59
N LEU A 186 14.00 10.22 -15.83
CA LEU A 186 14.94 10.43 -16.94
C LEU A 186 15.78 11.70 -16.75
N HIS A 187 15.32 12.65 -15.93
CA HIS A 187 16.07 13.85 -15.61
C HIS A 187 17.16 13.63 -14.56
N VAL A 188 16.93 12.71 -13.62
CA VAL A 188 17.84 12.48 -12.46
C VAL A 188 18.65 11.19 -12.59
N ALA A 189 18.13 10.19 -13.30
CA ALA A 189 18.77 8.90 -13.43
C ALA A 189 19.98 8.97 -14.37
N HIS A 190 20.96 8.11 -14.10
CA HIS A 190 22.10 7.92 -15.01
C HIS A 190 21.61 7.42 -16.38
N LYS A 191 22.28 7.82 -17.48
CA LYS A 191 21.91 7.47 -18.86
C LYS A 191 21.70 5.97 -19.10
N SER A 192 22.40 5.10 -18.36
CA SER A 192 22.23 3.65 -18.44
C SER A 192 20.85 3.14 -18.03
N PHE A 193 20.05 3.94 -17.29
CA PHE A 193 18.70 3.59 -16.90
C PHE A 193 17.64 4.02 -17.91
N THR A 194 17.97 4.91 -18.85
CA THR A 194 17.00 5.50 -19.80
C THR A 194 16.26 4.43 -20.59
N LEU A 195 16.99 3.55 -21.29
CA LEU A 195 16.39 2.51 -22.11
C LEU A 195 15.60 1.47 -21.27
N PRO A 196 16.14 0.93 -20.16
CA PRO A 196 15.39 0.06 -19.25
C PRO A 196 14.09 0.69 -18.72
N LEU A 197 14.12 1.94 -18.29
CA LEU A 197 12.93 2.61 -17.74
C LEU A 197 11.84 2.81 -18.78
N ILE A 198 12.20 3.24 -19.99
CA ILE A 198 11.26 3.38 -21.10
C ILE A 198 10.69 2.01 -21.49
N GLY A 199 11.55 0.99 -21.64
CA GLY A 199 11.14 -0.36 -22.00
C GLY A 199 10.17 -0.97 -20.99
N ILE A 200 10.49 -0.90 -19.69
CA ILE A 200 9.61 -1.38 -18.62
C ILE A 200 8.27 -0.62 -18.61
N SER A 201 8.31 0.70 -18.82
CA SER A 201 7.07 1.50 -18.87
C SER A 201 6.18 1.15 -20.05
N ILE A 202 6.75 0.88 -21.22
CA ILE A 202 5.99 0.43 -22.41
C ILE A 202 5.39 -0.96 -22.14
N LEU A 203 6.17 -1.90 -21.63
CA LEU A 203 5.69 -3.24 -21.28
C LEU A 203 4.58 -3.17 -20.23
N PHE A 204 4.71 -2.29 -19.25
CA PHE A 204 3.67 -2.07 -18.23
C PHE A 204 2.37 -1.54 -18.85
N ILE A 205 2.44 -0.52 -19.72
CA ILE A 205 1.27 0.04 -20.43
C ILE A 205 0.58 -1.05 -21.25
N LEU A 206 1.33 -1.83 -22.02
CA LEU A 206 0.80 -2.93 -22.81
C LEU A 206 0.14 -4.00 -21.96
N SER A 207 0.75 -4.33 -20.82
CA SER A 207 0.22 -5.29 -19.85
C SER A 207 -1.07 -4.81 -19.19
N ASP A 208 -1.15 -3.52 -18.84
CA ASP A 208 -2.34 -2.95 -18.18
C ASP A 208 -3.52 -2.85 -19.18
N ILE A 209 -3.25 -2.48 -20.44
CA ILE A 209 -4.25 -2.48 -21.51
C ILE A 209 -4.76 -3.90 -21.80
N GLN A 210 -3.87 -4.89 -21.84
CA GLN A 210 -4.26 -6.29 -22.06
C GLN A 210 -5.13 -6.82 -20.92
N GLY A 211 -4.86 -6.42 -19.67
CA GLY A 211 -5.68 -6.81 -18.52
C GLY A 211 -7.10 -6.24 -18.51
N ILE A 212 -7.36 -5.19 -19.29
CA ILE A 212 -8.68 -4.57 -19.45
C ILE A 212 -9.53 -5.30 -20.50
N THR A 213 -8.88 -5.86 -21.53
CA THR A 213 -9.54 -6.57 -22.62
C THR A 213 -9.77 -8.02 -22.26
N VAL A 214 -10.75 -8.29 -21.38
CA VAL A 214 -11.11 -9.65 -20.99
C VAL A 214 -11.95 -10.31 -22.10
N THR A 215 -11.31 -11.01 -22.99
CA THR A 215 -11.99 -11.90 -23.94
C THR A 215 -11.16 -13.15 -24.17
N GLU A 216 -11.78 -14.30 -24.06
CA GLU A 216 -11.20 -15.61 -24.40
C GLU A 216 -10.93 -15.73 -25.93
N SER A 217 -10.32 -14.73 -26.53
CA SER A 217 -10.05 -14.69 -27.95
C SER A 217 -8.62 -15.16 -28.25
N GLN A 218 -8.44 -15.79 -29.41
CA GLN A 218 -7.12 -16.20 -29.89
C GLN A 218 -6.14 -15.02 -30.02
N LEU A 219 -6.66 -13.82 -30.37
CA LEU A 219 -5.86 -12.60 -30.46
C LEU A 219 -5.27 -12.21 -29.09
N GLU A 220 -6.04 -12.32 -28.04
CA GLU A 220 -5.57 -12.02 -26.67
C GLU A 220 -4.38 -12.92 -26.29
N ARG A 221 -4.47 -14.20 -26.61
CA ARG A 221 -3.40 -15.17 -26.36
C ARG A 221 -2.12 -14.85 -27.13
N ILE A 222 -2.25 -14.41 -28.40
CA ILE A 222 -1.10 -13.99 -29.21
C ILE A 222 -0.49 -12.71 -28.62
N VAL A 223 -1.31 -11.74 -28.21
CA VAL A 223 -0.85 -10.52 -27.56
C VAL A 223 -0.14 -10.83 -26.24
N LEU A 224 -0.69 -11.74 -25.43
CA LEU A 224 -0.06 -12.21 -24.21
C LEU A 224 1.29 -12.88 -24.48
N PHE A 225 1.37 -13.72 -25.52
CA PHE A 225 2.62 -14.37 -25.92
C PHE A 225 3.68 -13.33 -26.33
N LEU A 226 3.30 -12.38 -27.17
CA LEU A 226 4.21 -11.31 -27.62
C LEU A 226 4.67 -10.44 -26.47
N LEU A 227 3.75 -10.05 -25.56
CA LEU A 227 4.08 -9.28 -24.38
C LEU A 227 5.07 -10.03 -23.47
N THR A 228 4.80 -11.31 -23.20
CA THR A 228 5.67 -12.16 -22.36
C THR A 228 7.03 -12.36 -23.01
N PHE A 229 7.07 -12.61 -24.33
CA PHE A 229 8.31 -12.75 -25.08
C PHE A 229 9.16 -11.47 -25.05
N LEU A 230 8.54 -10.31 -25.28
CA LEU A 230 9.23 -9.01 -25.21
C LEU A 230 9.74 -8.72 -23.78
N ALA A 231 8.94 -9.04 -22.77
CA ALA A 231 9.37 -8.90 -21.37
C ALA A 231 10.56 -9.81 -21.07
N PHE A 232 10.49 -11.09 -21.44
CA PHE A 232 11.59 -12.04 -21.26
C PHE A 232 12.86 -11.59 -21.99
N ALA A 233 12.74 -11.25 -23.28
CA ALA A 233 13.88 -10.80 -24.09
C ALA A 233 14.51 -9.51 -23.53
N GLY A 234 13.69 -8.55 -23.09
CA GLY A 234 14.14 -7.31 -22.48
C GLY A 234 14.91 -7.53 -21.16
N PHE A 235 14.38 -8.39 -20.29
CA PHE A 235 15.04 -8.71 -19.02
C PHE A 235 16.28 -9.59 -19.21
N LEU A 236 16.28 -10.51 -20.16
CA LEU A 236 17.45 -11.28 -20.56
C LEU A 236 18.56 -10.35 -21.09
N TRP A 237 18.20 -9.35 -21.90
CA TRP A 237 19.13 -8.31 -22.36
C TRP A 237 19.74 -7.54 -21.18
N LEU A 238 18.95 -7.22 -20.12
CA LEU A 238 19.46 -6.58 -18.90
C LEU A 238 20.49 -7.45 -18.16
N ILE A 239 20.33 -8.77 -18.17
CA ILE A 239 21.29 -9.71 -17.58
C ILE A 239 22.57 -9.77 -18.40
N ILE A 240 22.47 -9.84 -19.74
CA ILE A 240 23.62 -10.01 -20.63
C ILE A 240 24.42 -8.71 -20.73
N LYS A 241 23.77 -7.59 -21.02
CA LYS A 241 24.47 -6.29 -21.22
C LYS A 241 24.81 -5.56 -19.91
N LYS A 242 24.15 -5.91 -18.82
CA LYS A 242 24.39 -5.35 -17.46
C LYS A 242 24.37 -3.81 -17.38
N PRO A 243 23.54 -3.07 -18.13
CA PRO A 243 23.60 -1.60 -18.16
C PRO A 243 23.31 -0.98 -16.78
N ILE A 244 22.37 -1.55 -16.04
CA ILE A 244 22.02 -1.11 -14.69
C ILE A 244 23.10 -1.49 -13.70
N GLN A 245 23.62 -2.73 -13.75
CA GLN A 245 24.59 -3.24 -12.82
C GLN A 245 25.92 -2.45 -12.88
N THR A 246 26.37 -2.05 -14.06
CA THR A 246 27.55 -1.20 -14.22
C THR A 246 27.37 0.18 -13.59
N ALA A 247 26.18 0.76 -13.67
CA ALA A 247 25.87 2.07 -13.10
C ALA A 247 25.75 2.07 -11.56
N ILE A 248 25.45 0.92 -10.94
CA ILE A 248 25.28 0.76 -9.49
C ILE A 248 26.37 -0.06 -8.81
N LYS A 249 27.40 -0.48 -9.56
CA LYS A 249 28.49 -1.31 -9.04
C LYS A 249 29.08 -0.71 -7.76
N GLY A 250 29.20 -1.52 -6.72
CA GLY A 250 29.70 -1.10 -5.41
C GLY A 250 28.76 -0.25 -4.58
N LYS A 251 27.55 0.06 -5.05
CA LYS A 251 26.54 0.80 -4.28
C LYS A 251 25.67 -0.15 -3.46
N ARG A 252 25.20 0.33 -2.30
CA ARG A 252 24.20 -0.41 -1.51
C ARG A 252 22.95 -0.68 -2.37
N GLY A 253 22.54 -1.95 -2.45
CA GLY A 253 21.38 -2.37 -3.24
C GLY A 253 21.71 -3.03 -4.58
N GLU A 254 22.96 -3.08 -5.00
CA GLU A 254 23.37 -3.78 -6.24
C GLU A 254 22.87 -5.23 -6.25
N GLY A 255 23.07 -5.96 -5.14
CA GLY A 255 22.62 -7.35 -5.00
C GLY A 255 21.11 -7.50 -5.11
N ILE A 256 20.35 -6.60 -4.49
CA ILE A 256 18.87 -6.63 -4.52
C ILE A 256 18.36 -6.41 -5.95
N ILE A 257 18.88 -5.41 -6.65
CA ILE A 257 18.46 -5.12 -8.03
C ILE A 257 18.84 -6.28 -8.96
N ARG A 258 20.03 -6.83 -8.80
CA ARG A 258 20.49 -7.99 -9.58
C ARG A 258 19.60 -9.21 -9.35
N SER A 259 19.28 -9.52 -8.08
CA SER A 259 18.38 -10.63 -7.73
C SER A 259 16.99 -10.37 -8.28
N GLY A 260 16.46 -9.15 -8.18
CA GLY A 260 15.16 -8.77 -8.74
C GLY A 260 15.08 -8.97 -10.27
N ILE A 261 16.10 -8.57 -11.01
CA ILE A 261 16.18 -8.79 -12.46
C ILE A 261 16.19 -10.29 -12.78
N ASN A 262 16.98 -11.09 -12.05
CA ASN A 262 17.06 -12.54 -12.26
C ASN A 262 15.72 -13.22 -11.97
N ILE A 263 15.08 -12.90 -10.84
CA ILE A 263 13.77 -13.46 -10.47
C ILE A 263 12.72 -13.09 -11.52
N ALA A 264 12.67 -11.83 -11.93
CA ALA A 264 11.74 -11.39 -12.97
C ALA A 264 11.94 -12.15 -14.29
N THR A 265 13.20 -12.36 -14.70
CA THR A 265 13.52 -13.14 -15.90
C THR A 265 13.03 -14.59 -15.80
N ILE A 266 13.19 -15.22 -14.64
CA ILE A 266 12.69 -16.59 -14.39
C ILE A 266 11.16 -16.62 -14.45
N LEU A 267 10.47 -15.63 -13.86
CA LEU A 267 9.02 -15.55 -13.89
C LEU A 267 8.49 -15.32 -15.31
N PHE A 268 9.15 -14.49 -16.12
CA PHE A 268 8.77 -14.30 -17.52
C PHE A 268 9.04 -15.57 -18.37
N ALA A 269 10.14 -16.29 -18.12
CA ALA A 269 10.39 -17.58 -18.75
C ALA A 269 9.31 -18.62 -18.39
N ALA A 270 8.94 -18.70 -17.11
CA ALA A 270 7.88 -19.57 -16.65
C ALA A 270 6.52 -19.20 -17.29
N SER A 271 6.21 -17.89 -17.36
CA SER A 271 5.01 -17.39 -18.02
C SER A 271 4.99 -17.75 -19.53
N LEU A 272 6.13 -17.64 -20.22
CA LEU A 272 6.24 -18.02 -21.63
C LEU A 272 5.94 -19.51 -21.83
N VAL A 273 6.57 -20.38 -21.02
CA VAL A 273 6.35 -21.82 -21.07
C VAL A 273 4.89 -22.16 -20.75
N ALA A 274 4.31 -21.54 -19.71
CA ALA A 274 2.92 -21.75 -19.33
C ALA A 274 1.95 -21.40 -20.50
N ASN A 275 2.17 -20.25 -21.16
CA ASN A 275 1.35 -19.85 -22.32
C ASN A 275 1.46 -20.86 -23.48
N ILE A 276 2.66 -21.33 -23.79
CA ILE A 276 2.89 -22.32 -24.86
C ILE A 276 2.15 -23.62 -24.55
N LEU A 277 2.18 -24.08 -23.31
CA LEU A 277 1.54 -25.33 -22.86
C LEU A 277 0.01 -25.23 -22.68
N GLY A 278 -0.58 -24.03 -22.75
CA GLY A 278 -2.02 -23.82 -22.62
C GLY A 278 -2.49 -23.47 -21.20
N TYR A 279 -1.58 -23.12 -20.29
CA TYR A 279 -1.88 -22.54 -18.97
C TYR A 279 -1.94 -21.02 -19.07
N VAL A 280 -2.92 -20.50 -19.80
CA VAL A 280 -2.99 -19.08 -20.18
C VAL A 280 -3.25 -18.19 -18.97
N SER A 281 -4.14 -18.60 -18.07
CA SER A 281 -4.43 -17.87 -16.81
C SER A 281 -3.19 -17.74 -15.95
N LEU A 282 -2.41 -18.81 -15.78
CA LEU A 282 -1.15 -18.78 -15.05
C LEU A 282 -0.14 -17.85 -15.70
N ALA A 283 0.00 -17.93 -17.04
CA ALA A 283 0.91 -17.07 -17.81
C ALA A 283 0.55 -15.60 -17.63
N GLN A 284 -0.73 -15.26 -17.73
CA GLN A 284 -1.24 -13.90 -17.56
C GLN A 284 -0.96 -13.36 -16.16
N ILE A 285 -1.25 -14.13 -15.12
CA ILE A 285 -0.96 -13.73 -13.74
C ILE A 285 0.54 -13.49 -13.56
N LEU A 286 1.39 -14.39 -14.02
CA LEU A 286 2.84 -14.26 -13.89
C LEU A 286 3.37 -12.99 -14.55
N VAL A 287 3.01 -12.72 -15.81
CA VAL A 287 3.54 -11.54 -16.53
C VAL A 287 2.96 -10.25 -15.99
N VAL A 288 1.63 -10.16 -15.81
CA VAL A 288 0.96 -8.93 -15.36
C VAL A 288 1.38 -8.54 -13.95
N LYS A 289 1.37 -9.50 -13.01
CA LYS A 289 1.73 -9.22 -11.61
C LYS A 289 3.22 -8.91 -11.46
N THR A 290 4.10 -9.55 -12.23
CA THR A 290 5.55 -9.25 -12.25
C THR A 290 5.80 -7.84 -12.78
N LEU A 291 5.25 -7.47 -13.94
CA LEU A 291 5.40 -6.13 -14.51
C LEU A 291 4.82 -5.06 -13.59
N SER A 292 3.62 -5.27 -13.04
CA SER A 292 3.00 -4.36 -12.09
C SER A 292 3.84 -4.17 -10.83
N SER A 293 4.39 -5.25 -10.26
CA SER A 293 5.25 -5.17 -9.07
C SER A 293 6.54 -4.39 -9.33
N ILE A 294 7.18 -4.60 -10.49
CA ILE A 294 8.37 -3.85 -10.90
C ILE A 294 8.02 -2.37 -11.08
N PHE A 295 6.91 -2.08 -11.74
CA PHE A 295 6.48 -0.70 -11.97
C PHE A 295 6.14 0.03 -10.67
N VAL A 296 5.43 -0.63 -9.75
CA VAL A 296 5.17 -0.11 -8.40
C VAL A 296 6.47 0.14 -7.64
N ALA A 297 7.47 -0.75 -7.73
CA ALA A 297 8.78 -0.53 -7.14
C ALA A 297 9.46 0.75 -7.69
N ILE A 298 9.38 0.98 -9.00
CA ILE A 298 9.91 2.19 -9.64
C ILE A 298 9.18 3.45 -9.14
N ILE A 299 7.85 3.40 -9.04
CA ILE A 299 7.04 4.49 -8.46
C ILE A 299 7.49 4.79 -7.03
N LEU A 300 7.58 3.77 -6.18
CA LEU A 300 7.94 3.93 -4.78
C LEU A 300 9.37 4.44 -4.59
N ILE A 301 10.32 3.96 -5.39
CA ILE A 301 11.70 4.49 -5.39
C ILE A 301 11.69 5.97 -5.78
N THR A 302 10.89 6.35 -6.77
CA THR A 302 10.78 7.77 -7.20
C THR A 302 10.13 8.62 -6.11
N ALA A 303 9.06 8.14 -5.49
CA ALA A 303 8.41 8.81 -4.37
C ALA A 303 9.37 8.96 -3.17
N LEU A 304 10.16 7.93 -2.88
CA LEU A 304 11.22 7.97 -1.86
C LEU A 304 12.26 9.06 -2.18
N LEU A 305 12.74 9.13 -3.41
CA LEU A 305 13.68 10.16 -3.85
C LEU A 305 13.09 11.57 -3.71
N ILE A 306 11.86 11.75 -4.12
CA ILE A 306 11.14 13.04 -4.01
C ILE A 306 10.99 13.42 -2.54
N LEU A 307 10.44 12.52 -1.72
CA LEU A 307 10.13 12.79 -0.31
C LEU A 307 11.39 13.09 0.50
N THR A 308 12.46 12.31 0.30
CA THR A 308 13.75 12.56 0.98
C THR A 308 14.39 13.87 0.52
N SER A 309 14.25 14.24 -0.75
CA SER A 309 14.75 15.52 -1.29
C SER A 309 13.99 16.72 -0.73
N LEU A 310 12.65 16.65 -0.72
CA LEU A 310 11.80 17.68 -0.12
C LEU A 310 12.09 17.85 1.37
N LEU A 311 12.24 16.75 2.10
CA LEU A 311 12.59 16.76 3.51
C LEU A 311 13.96 17.42 3.75
N ASN A 312 14.98 17.05 2.98
CA ASN A 312 16.32 17.61 3.13
C ASN A 312 16.32 19.12 2.95
N ILE A 313 15.59 19.65 1.95
CA ILE A 313 15.44 21.09 1.75
C ILE A 313 14.61 21.72 2.87
N TYR A 314 13.52 21.07 3.29
CA TYR A 314 12.67 21.56 4.37
C TYR A 314 13.45 21.72 5.68
N LEU A 315 14.30 20.76 6.04
CA LEU A 315 15.13 20.82 7.24
C LEU A 315 16.12 22.02 7.25
N LEU A 316 16.44 22.59 6.10
CA LEU A 316 17.28 23.78 5.98
C LEU A 316 16.49 25.08 6.14
N THR A 317 15.14 25.06 6.09
CA THR A 317 14.31 26.24 6.21
C THR A 317 14.38 26.87 7.61
N ASN A 318 14.17 28.16 7.69
CA ASN A 318 14.11 28.89 8.96
C ASN A 318 12.99 28.36 9.87
N PHE A 319 11.92 27.81 9.28
CA PHE A 319 10.82 27.21 10.03
C PHE A 319 11.26 25.91 10.75
N ALA A 320 11.93 25.01 10.02
CA ALA A 320 12.46 23.78 10.60
C ALA A 320 13.55 24.07 11.66
N LYS A 321 14.36 25.12 11.43
CA LYS A 321 15.39 25.56 12.38
C LYS A 321 14.81 26.19 13.67
N LYS A 322 13.50 26.50 13.75
CA LYS A 322 12.85 26.87 15.04
C LYS A 322 12.76 25.69 16.00
N LEU A 323 12.84 24.45 15.51
CA LEU A 323 12.90 23.25 16.34
C LEU A 323 14.31 23.08 16.90
N LYS A 324 14.47 23.11 18.20
CA LYS A 324 15.78 22.96 18.87
C LYS A 324 16.46 21.61 18.55
N ILE A 325 15.64 20.58 18.34
CA ILE A 325 16.13 19.25 17.95
C ILE A 325 16.83 19.27 16.59
N VAL A 326 16.30 20.04 15.63
CA VAL A 326 16.89 20.22 14.29
C VAL A 326 18.16 21.06 14.38
N GLN A 327 18.17 22.11 15.22
CA GLN A 327 19.37 22.92 15.44
C GLN A 327 20.51 22.10 16.06
N ARG A 328 20.18 21.29 17.09
CA ARG A 328 21.19 20.56 17.88
C ARG A 328 21.70 19.31 17.19
N PHE A 329 20.85 18.62 16.42
CA PHE A 329 21.16 17.32 15.81
C PHE A 329 20.70 17.22 14.35
N PRO A 330 21.09 18.15 13.45
CA PRO A 330 20.54 18.21 12.09
C PRO A 330 20.81 16.94 11.27
N SER A 331 22.01 16.41 11.33
CA SER A 331 22.39 15.16 10.61
C SER A 331 21.63 13.96 11.16
N LYS A 332 21.51 13.83 12.47
CA LYS A 332 20.82 12.70 13.09
C LYS A 332 19.32 12.70 12.77
N VAL A 333 18.68 13.87 12.78
CA VAL A 333 17.27 14.02 12.38
C VAL A 333 17.12 13.60 10.92
N ARG A 334 17.92 14.15 10.02
CA ARG A 334 17.91 13.82 8.58
C ARG A 334 18.07 12.32 8.35
N ASP A 335 19.13 11.73 8.91
CA ASP A 335 19.46 10.31 8.66
C ASP A 335 18.43 9.36 9.25
N THR A 336 17.89 9.67 10.44
CA THR A 336 16.85 8.86 11.07
C THR A 336 15.56 8.92 10.28
N THR A 337 15.11 10.12 9.89
CA THR A 337 13.88 10.27 9.11
C THR A 337 14.01 9.60 7.74
N ASN A 338 15.15 9.77 7.04
CA ASN A 338 15.39 9.09 5.77
C ASN A 338 15.41 7.54 5.90
N LYS A 339 15.90 7.00 7.02
CA LYS A 339 15.84 5.55 7.29
C LYS A 339 14.40 5.10 7.51
N ILE A 340 13.64 5.82 8.33
CA ILE A 340 12.23 5.48 8.60
C ILE A 340 11.43 5.47 7.29
N ILE A 341 11.54 6.52 6.49
CA ILE A 341 10.86 6.62 5.20
C ILE A 341 11.24 5.43 4.30
N ARG A 342 12.53 5.12 4.19
CA ARG A 342 13.03 4.01 3.36
C ARG A 342 12.44 2.66 3.79
N TYR A 343 12.42 2.36 5.09
CA TYR A 343 11.86 1.12 5.59
C TYR A 343 10.34 1.06 5.41
N ALA A 344 9.63 2.18 5.62
CA ALA A 344 8.19 2.25 5.38
C ALA A 344 7.84 1.93 3.92
N PHE A 345 8.57 2.52 2.96
CA PHE A 345 8.37 2.23 1.53
C PHE A 345 8.72 0.79 1.16
N LEU A 346 9.79 0.23 1.75
CA LEU A 346 10.16 -1.18 1.53
C LEU A 346 9.07 -2.13 2.04
N ILE A 347 8.59 -1.91 3.27
CA ILE A 347 7.52 -2.72 3.86
C ILE A 347 6.25 -2.61 3.03
N TYR A 348 5.88 -1.40 2.62
CA TYR A 348 4.70 -1.18 1.78
C TYR A 348 4.80 -1.91 0.43
N TRP A 349 5.97 -1.86 -0.22
CA TRP A 349 6.21 -2.62 -1.45
C TRP A 349 6.10 -4.13 -1.24
N LEU A 350 6.67 -4.67 -0.16
CA LEU A 350 6.56 -6.10 0.17
C LEU A 350 5.12 -6.52 0.40
N LEU A 351 4.32 -5.70 1.06
CA LEU A 351 2.88 -5.97 1.26
C LEU A 351 2.12 -6.00 -0.08
N ILE A 352 2.40 -5.05 -0.98
CA ILE A 352 1.81 -5.05 -2.32
C ILE A 352 2.25 -6.29 -3.11
N LEU A 353 3.53 -6.68 -3.02
CA LEU A 353 4.06 -7.86 -3.70
C LEU A 353 3.37 -9.13 -3.22
N ILE A 354 3.28 -9.35 -1.90
CA ILE A 354 2.57 -10.49 -1.31
C ILE A 354 1.11 -10.52 -1.78
N ASN A 355 0.42 -9.38 -1.72
CA ASN A 355 -0.97 -9.28 -2.17
C ASN A 355 -1.13 -9.55 -3.68
N SER A 356 -0.16 -9.11 -4.49
CA SER A 356 -0.21 -9.33 -5.95
C SER A 356 -0.12 -10.79 -6.35
N PHE A 357 0.62 -11.60 -5.60
CA PHE A 357 0.81 -13.03 -5.87
C PHE A 357 -0.05 -13.94 -4.99
N GLU A 358 -1.01 -13.42 -4.24
CA GLU A 358 -1.89 -14.18 -3.34
C GLU A 358 -2.72 -15.25 -4.08
N ALA A 359 -3.07 -15.02 -5.35
CA ALA A 359 -3.78 -15.98 -6.16
C ALA A 359 -2.95 -17.25 -6.47
N LEU A 360 -1.63 -17.09 -6.65
CA LEU A 360 -0.71 -18.21 -6.90
C LEU A 360 -0.22 -18.87 -5.61
N PHE A 361 0.06 -18.03 -4.61
CA PHE A 361 0.58 -18.46 -3.33
C PHE A 361 -0.28 -17.85 -2.23
N PRO A 362 -1.24 -18.57 -1.65
CA PRO A 362 -2.10 -18.08 -0.57
C PRO A 362 -1.30 -17.93 0.74
N ILE A 363 -0.23 -17.11 0.66
CA ILE A 363 0.70 -16.88 1.75
C ILE A 363 -0.04 -16.37 2.99
N LYS A 364 -1.03 -15.50 2.80
CA LYS A 364 -1.83 -14.96 3.90
C LYS A 364 -2.65 -16.07 4.58
N GLU A 365 -3.25 -16.97 3.82
CA GLU A 365 -4.05 -18.08 4.37
C GLU A 365 -3.15 -19.01 5.20
N TYR A 366 -1.99 -19.42 4.66
CA TYR A 366 -1.01 -20.23 5.38
C TYR A 366 -0.48 -19.55 6.64
N PHE A 367 -0.13 -18.27 6.54
CA PHE A 367 0.31 -17.51 7.71
C PHE A 367 -0.82 -17.37 8.73
N THR A 368 -2.05 -17.03 8.29
CA THR A 368 -3.21 -16.89 9.18
C THR A 368 -3.51 -18.21 9.88
N GLU A 369 -3.49 -19.33 9.17
CA GLU A 369 -3.69 -20.66 9.76
C GLU A 369 -2.57 -20.99 10.76
N LEU A 370 -1.30 -20.79 10.37
CA LEU A 370 -0.15 -21.03 11.22
C LEU A 370 -0.16 -20.15 12.48
N PHE A 371 -0.46 -18.86 12.31
CA PHE A 371 -0.47 -17.90 13.41
C PHE A 371 -1.66 -18.07 14.35
N ASN A 372 -2.83 -18.52 13.83
CA ASN A 372 -4.03 -18.74 14.63
C ASN A 372 -4.12 -20.15 15.21
N ARG A 373 -3.19 -21.05 14.85
CA ARG A 373 -3.16 -22.41 15.39
C ARG A 373 -2.91 -22.35 16.89
N GLN A 374 -3.92 -22.73 17.66
CA GLN A 374 -3.85 -22.73 19.14
C GLN A 374 -3.14 -23.99 19.64
N TRP A 375 -2.19 -23.77 20.52
CA TRP A 375 -1.51 -24.83 21.24
C TRP A 375 -1.95 -24.77 22.70
N ALA A 376 -2.62 -25.82 23.17
CA ALA A 376 -3.03 -25.94 24.55
C ALA A 376 -1.84 -26.37 25.42
N ILE A 377 -1.45 -25.51 26.36
CA ILE A 377 -0.43 -25.81 27.37
C ILE A 377 -1.14 -25.72 28.74
N GLY A 378 -1.62 -26.86 29.23
CA GLY A 378 -2.42 -26.91 30.46
C GLY A 378 -3.78 -26.25 30.29
N THR A 379 -4.08 -25.23 31.11
CA THR A 379 -5.31 -24.42 31.04
C THR A 379 -5.22 -23.23 30.09
N PHE A 380 -4.07 -23.00 29.45
CA PHE A 380 -3.84 -21.90 28.54
C PHE A 380 -3.79 -22.39 27.09
N SER A 381 -4.46 -21.68 26.20
CA SER A 381 -4.27 -21.82 24.76
C SER A 381 -3.50 -20.61 24.25
N ILE A 382 -2.35 -20.85 23.65
CA ILE A 382 -1.50 -19.81 23.08
C ILE A 382 -1.28 -20.11 21.61
N SER A 383 -1.48 -19.11 20.76
CA SER A 383 -1.17 -19.19 19.33
C SER A 383 0.23 -18.60 19.04
N ILE A 384 0.85 -19.05 17.93
CA ILE A 384 2.11 -18.44 17.46
C ILE A 384 1.91 -16.95 17.20
N GLY A 385 0.73 -16.55 16.70
CA GLY A 385 0.38 -15.16 16.45
C GLY A 385 0.44 -14.31 17.69
N GLU A 386 -0.11 -14.79 18.81
CA GLU A 386 -0.09 -14.10 20.11
C GLU A 386 1.33 -13.92 20.65
N VAL A 387 2.18 -14.95 20.53
CA VAL A 387 3.60 -14.86 20.90
C VAL A 387 4.34 -13.82 20.06
N VAL A 388 4.13 -13.84 18.76
CA VAL A 388 4.75 -12.86 17.84
C VAL A 388 4.25 -11.45 18.13
N LEU A 389 2.93 -11.27 18.34
CA LEU A 389 2.34 -9.98 18.72
C LEU A 389 2.92 -9.45 20.03
N PHE A 390 3.14 -10.30 21.02
CA PHE A 390 3.79 -9.94 22.27
C PHE A 390 5.17 -9.31 22.03
N PHE A 391 6.05 -10.01 21.31
CA PHE A 391 7.39 -9.50 21.03
C PHE A 391 7.39 -8.26 20.15
N ILE A 392 6.50 -8.19 19.14
CA ILE A 392 6.34 -7.00 18.29
C ILE A 392 5.88 -5.81 19.13
N THR A 393 4.91 -5.99 20.01
CA THR A 393 4.38 -4.92 20.88
C THR A 393 5.47 -4.38 21.81
N ILE A 394 6.28 -5.25 22.42
CA ILE A 394 7.43 -4.82 23.24
C ILE A 394 8.44 -4.06 22.38
N TRP A 395 8.79 -4.59 21.21
CA TRP A 395 9.75 -3.96 20.32
C TRP A 395 9.29 -2.57 19.86
N VAL A 396 8.01 -2.44 19.47
CA VAL A 396 7.39 -1.15 19.11
C VAL A 396 7.40 -0.20 20.30
N SER A 397 7.07 -0.67 21.49
CA SER A 397 7.09 0.14 22.72
C SER A 397 8.48 0.68 23.03
N VAL A 398 9.52 -0.14 22.88
CA VAL A 398 10.92 0.28 23.05
C VAL A 398 11.32 1.31 21.99
N LEU A 399 10.91 1.13 20.72
CA LEU A 399 11.16 2.12 19.66
C LEU A 399 10.45 3.45 19.95
N LEU A 400 9.18 3.40 20.36
CA LEU A 400 8.39 4.57 20.71
C LEU A 400 9.00 5.29 21.91
N ALA A 401 9.42 4.56 22.95
CA ALA A 401 10.09 5.12 24.12
C ALA A 401 11.40 5.83 23.75
N ARG A 402 12.19 5.26 22.83
CA ARG A 402 13.42 5.91 22.31
C ARG A 402 13.11 7.18 21.54
N LEU A 403 12.08 7.15 20.70
CA LEU A 403 11.65 8.29 19.91
C LEU A 403 11.15 9.43 20.81
N ILE A 404 10.25 9.11 21.77
CA ILE A 404 9.71 10.09 22.71
C ILE A 404 10.82 10.68 23.58
N ARG A 405 11.74 9.85 24.09
CA ARG A 405 12.90 10.31 24.83
C ARG A 405 13.73 11.30 23.99
N PHE A 406 14.00 10.98 22.72
CA PHE A 406 14.79 11.84 21.84
C PHE A 406 14.10 13.19 21.59
N ILE A 407 12.77 13.20 21.37
CA ILE A 407 11.99 14.43 21.22
C ILE A 407 11.94 15.23 22.54
N LEU A 408 11.72 14.54 23.66
CA LEU A 408 11.64 15.16 24.98
C LEU A 408 12.94 15.88 25.36
N GLU A 409 14.08 15.19 25.23
CA GLU A 409 15.41 15.76 25.49
C GLU A 409 15.78 16.88 24.48
N GLY A 410 15.48 16.67 23.22
CA GLY A 410 15.88 17.57 22.13
C GLY A 410 15.02 18.81 21.99
N GLU A 411 13.72 18.73 22.27
CA GLU A 411 12.78 19.82 22.00
C GLU A 411 12.18 20.43 23.28
N ILE A 412 11.67 19.59 24.20
CA ILE A 412 10.90 20.05 25.35
C ILE A 412 11.82 20.44 26.50
N LEU A 413 12.63 19.52 26.99
CA LEU A 413 13.49 19.75 28.15
C LEU A 413 14.64 20.74 27.83
N SER A 414 15.02 20.85 26.55
CA SER A 414 16.01 21.84 26.12
C SER A 414 15.51 23.29 26.16
N ARG A 415 14.20 23.51 26.28
CA ARG A 415 13.59 24.87 26.43
C ARG A 415 13.44 25.29 27.89
N MET A 416 13.58 24.34 28.82
CA MET A 416 13.41 24.59 30.25
C MET A 416 14.77 24.84 30.93
N THR A 417 14.82 25.76 31.84
CA THR A 417 16.00 26.03 32.70
C THR A 417 16.00 25.06 33.89
N LEU A 418 16.42 23.80 33.64
CA LEU A 418 16.46 22.75 34.64
C LEU A 418 17.88 22.57 35.17
N ALA A 419 18.01 22.15 36.44
CA ALA A 419 19.30 21.81 37.06
C ALA A 419 20.00 20.65 36.27
N ARG A 420 21.32 20.63 36.33
CA ARG A 420 22.16 19.66 35.62
C ARG A 420 21.80 18.23 36.07
N GLY A 421 21.44 17.36 35.12
CA GLY A 421 21.02 15.96 35.36
C GLY A 421 19.50 15.74 35.36
N VAL A 422 18.68 16.74 35.72
CA VAL A 422 17.22 16.64 35.78
C VAL A 422 16.60 16.26 34.42
N PRO A 423 16.99 16.86 33.27
CA PRO A 423 16.47 16.45 31.97
C PRO A 423 16.68 14.97 31.68
N GLY A 424 17.86 14.42 31.99
CA GLY A 424 18.16 13.00 31.79
C GLY A 424 17.34 12.07 32.70
N ALA A 425 17.09 12.49 33.95
CA ALA A 425 16.26 11.73 34.89
C ALA A 425 14.79 11.67 34.38
N ILE A 426 14.20 12.83 34.02
CA ILE A 426 12.83 12.91 33.50
C ILE A 426 12.68 12.04 32.25
N SER A 427 13.59 12.18 31.28
CA SER A 427 13.51 11.44 30.02
C SER A 427 13.65 9.93 30.22
N THR A 428 14.45 9.51 31.21
CA THR A 428 14.61 8.10 31.58
C THR A 428 13.37 7.55 32.28
N LEU A 429 12.75 8.32 33.17
CA LEU A 429 11.47 7.97 33.80
C LEU A 429 10.37 7.77 32.75
N VAL A 430 10.22 8.73 31.81
CA VAL A 430 9.24 8.63 30.73
C VAL A 430 9.51 7.40 29.86
N LYS A 431 10.79 7.11 29.56
CA LYS A 431 11.16 5.90 28.82
C LYS A 431 10.70 4.63 29.54
N TYR A 432 10.97 4.53 30.86
CA TYR A 432 10.56 3.34 31.63
C TYR A 432 9.05 3.23 31.73
N PHE A 433 8.34 4.35 31.91
CA PHE A 433 6.89 4.36 31.92
C PHE A 433 6.30 3.83 30.59
N ILE A 434 6.80 4.30 29.44
CA ILE A 434 6.33 3.85 28.13
C ILE A 434 6.64 2.36 27.89
N VAL A 435 7.83 1.90 28.28
CA VAL A 435 8.18 0.49 28.15
C VAL A 435 7.35 -0.38 29.08
N GLY A 436 7.17 0.03 30.33
CA GLY A 436 6.32 -0.68 31.31
C GLY A 436 4.87 -0.78 30.85
N PHE A 437 4.29 0.35 30.38
CA PHE A 437 2.96 0.35 29.80
C PHE A 437 2.89 -0.54 28.54
N GLY A 438 3.93 -0.51 27.71
CA GLY A 438 4.04 -1.36 26.53
C GLY A 438 4.09 -2.86 26.85
N VAL A 439 4.71 -3.24 27.97
CA VAL A 439 4.69 -4.63 28.46
C VAL A 439 3.28 -5.05 28.87
N VAL A 440 2.53 -4.18 29.58
CA VAL A 440 1.12 -4.45 29.95
C VAL A 440 0.27 -4.65 28.68
N VAL A 441 0.42 -3.77 27.67
CA VAL A 441 -0.28 -3.90 26.38
C VAL A 441 0.14 -5.19 25.67
N ALA A 442 1.41 -5.58 25.75
CA ALA A 442 1.90 -6.80 25.13
C ALA A 442 1.27 -8.07 25.75
N PHE A 443 1.09 -8.11 27.07
CA PHE A 443 0.37 -9.20 27.74
C PHE A 443 -1.09 -9.28 27.30
N SER A 444 -1.78 -8.13 27.20
CA SER A 444 -3.14 -8.07 26.69
C SER A 444 -3.24 -8.53 25.24
N ALA A 445 -2.29 -8.12 24.38
CA ALA A 445 -2.23 -8.54 22.97
C ALA A 445 -1.94 -10.03 22.79
N ALA A 446 -1.28 -10.66 23.77
CA ALA A 446 -1.03 -12.09 23.82
C ALA A 446 -2.21 -12.92 24.38
N GLY A 447 -3.40 -12.30 24.57
CA GLY A 447 -4.56 -13.00 25.11
C GLY A 447 -4.43 -13.42 26.58
N LEU A 448 -3.41 -12.92 27.26
CA LEU A 448 -3.20 -13.20 28.67
C LEU A 448 -4.08 -12.24 29.51
N ASP A 449 -5.14 -12.76 30.11
CA ASP A 449 -5.99 -12.01 31.03
C ASP A 449 -5.16 -11.51 32.21
N LEU A 450 -5.07 -10.18 32.35
CA LEU A 450 -4.34 -9.53 33.44
C LEU A 450 -4.88 -9.95 34.83
N ASP A 451 -6.16 -10.32 34.90
CA ASP A 451 -6.80 -10.83 36.13
C ASP A 451 -6.21 -12.18 36.55
N LYS A 452 -5.86 -13.05 35.62
CA LYS A 452 -5.20 -14.34 35.91
C LYS A 452 -3.75 -14.12 36.36
N PHE A 453 -3.08 -13.11 35.79
CA PHE A 453 -1.71 -12.77 36.16
C PHE A 453 -1.62 -12.16 37.55
N THR A 454 -2.59 -11.32 37.96
CA THR A 454 -2.67 -10.77 39.31
C THR A 454 -2.96 -11.85 40.34
N LEU A 455 -3.76 -12.86 40.00
CA LEU A 455 -3.99 -14.02 40.88
C LEU A 455 -2.73 -14.88 41.05
N MET A 456 -1.93 -15.09 39.98
CA MET A 456 -0.67 -15.84 40.09
C MET A 456 0.45 -15.05 40.82
N ALA A 457 0.49 -13.72 40.68
CA ALA A 457 1.46 -12.88 41.35
C ALA A 457 1.11 -12.62 42.83
N GLY A 458 -0.15 -12.84 43.19
CA GLY A 458 -0.64 -12.68 44.58
C GLY A 458 -0.68 -13.97 45.39
N ALA A 459 -0.42 -15.12 44.80
CA ALA A 459 -0.28 -16.42 45.47
C ALA A 459 1.20 -16.73 45.75
#